data_7798056aba34ed324d23397fdfd34704
#
_entry.id   7798056aba34ed324d23397fdfd34704
#
_cell.length_a   1.000
_cell.length_b   1.000
_cell.length_c   1.000
_cell.angle_alpha   90.00
_cell.angle_beta   90.00
_cell.angle_gamma   90.00
#
_symmetry.space_group_name_H-M   'P 1'
#
loop_
_entity.id
_entity.type
_entity.pdbx_description
1 polymer ?
#
loop_
_entity_poly.entity_id
_entity_poly.type
_entity_poly.pdbx_seq_one_letter_code
_entity_poly.pdbx_strand_id
1 'polypeptide(L)'
;MTRFEYDAAVPDLASPEINYEHLLEFRYLIRRFLRFSEEAAREAGVEPRQHQLLLVIKGMQRSPEGISVTTAAERLQISHNTAVELVDRAQAAGLVVRSRSKEDRRLVHVRLTPRGEDCLDRLSNAHLAEIRSWAPELIAALSALLSPPSGDARPTPR
;
A
#
# COMPACT_ATOMS: atom_id res chain seq x y z
N MET A 1 -1.75 -10.66 -18.15
CA MET A 1 -2.29 -9.29 -17.97
C MET A 1 -3.69 -9.46 -17.41
N THR A 2 -3.77 -9.56 -16.07
CA THR A 2 -5.02 -9.86 -15.36
C THR A 2 -5.74 -8.54 -15.16
N ARG A 3 -6.87 -8.40 -15.86
CA ARG A 3 -7.79 -7.28 -15.72
C ARG A 3 -8.35 -7.36 -14.31
N PHE A 4 -8.08 -6.37 -13.47
CA PHE A 4 -8.78 -6.20 -12.21
C PHE A 4 -10.26 -5.96 -12.55
N GLU A 5 -11.10 -6.96 -12.33
CA GLU A 5 -12.54 -6.76 -12.26
C GLU A 5 -12.81 -6.04 -10.93
N TYR A 6 -12.90 -4.72 -11.03
CA TYR A 6 -13.43 -3.88 -9.97
C TYR A 6 -14.96 -3.98 -10.05
N ASP A 7 -15.50 -5.10 -9.51
CA ASP A 7 -16.95 -5.28 -9.34
C ASP A 7 -17.37 -4.63 -8.01
N ALA A 8 -17.18 -3.32 -7.92
CA ALA A 8 -17.96 -2.51 -7.03
C ALA A 8 -19.01 -1.84 -7.90
N ALA A 9 -20.29 -2.12 -7.67
CA ALA A 9 -21.37 -1.36 -8.25
C ALA A 9 -21.07 0.13 -8.05
N VAL A 10 -20.57 0.78 -9.10
CA VAL A 10 -20.40 2.23 -9.11
C VAL A 10 -21.82 2.75 -8.95
N PRO A 11 -22.16 3.47 -7.85
CA PRO A 11 -23.46 4.10 -7.75
C PRO A 11 -23.64 4.91 -9.03
N ASP A 12 -24.84 4.88 -9.60
CA ASP A 12 -25.23 5.75 -10.72
C ASP A 12 -25.20 7.20 -10.19
N LEU A 13 -24.00 7.72 -10.13
CA LEU A 13 -23.73 9.13 -9.91
C LEU A 13 -24.06 9.76 -11.25
N ALA A 14 -25.24 10.32 -11.39
CA ALA A 14 -25.57 11.25 -12.47
C ALA A 14 -24.34 12.12 -12.68
N SER A 15 -23.63 11.95 -13.80
CA SER A 15 -22.26 12.37 -14.08
C SER A 15 -21.85 13.59 -13.26
N PRO A 16 -21.20 13.43 -12.10
CA PRO A 16 -20.82 14.59 -11.31
C PRO A 16 -19.83 15.37 -12.15
N GLU A 17 -20.05 16.66 -12.26
CA GLU A 17 -19.11 17.57 -12.88
C GLU A 17 -17.74 17.32 -12.23
N ILE A 18 -16.78 16.80 -13.02
CA ILE A 18 -15.49 16.36 -12.48
C ILE A 18 -14.72 17.58 -11.99
N ASN A 19 -14.52 17.69 -10.69
CA ASN A 19 -13.64 18.71 -10.14
C ASN A 19 -12.18 18.27 -10.25
N TYR A 20 -11.50 18.71 -11.30
CA TYR A 20 -10.10 18.36 -11.56
C TYR A 20 -9.14 18.91 -10.50
N GLU A 21 -9.46 20.00 -9.84
CA GLU A 21 -8.66 20.57 -8.75
C GLU A 21 -8.63 19.62 -7.53
N HIS A 22 -9.79 19.15 -7.10
CA HIS A 22 -9.87 18.18 -6.02
C HIS A 22 -9.18 16.86 -6.37
N LEU A 23 -9.32 16.38 -7.61
CA LEU A 23 -8.65 15.18 -8.08
C LEU A 23 -7.13 15.34 -8.10
N LEU A 24 -6.65 16.52 -8.54
CA LEU A 24 -5.22 16.86 -8.55
C LEU A 24 -4.65 16.86 -7.13
N GLU A 25 -5.33 17.51 -6.18
CA GLU A 25 -4.90 17.60 -4.79
C GLU A 25 -4.85 16.21 -4.12
N PHE A 26 -5.89 15.42 -4.27
CA PHE A 26 -5.90 14.04 -3.77
C PHE A 26 -4.72 13.22 -4.31
N ARG A 27 -4.45 13.27 -5.62
CA ARG A 27 -3.32 12.57 -6.23
C ARG A 27 -1.97 13.12 -5.78
N TYR A 28 -1.86 14.41 -5.53
CA TYR A 28 -0.66 15.04 -5.00
C TYR A 28 -0.33 14.51 -3.60
N LEU A 29 -1.30 14.44 -2.70
CA LEU A 29 -1.12 13.93 -1.35
C LEU A 29 -0.71 12.45 -1.32
N ILE A 30 -1.31 11.62 -2.18
CA ILE A 30 -0.88 10.21 -2.33
C ILE A 30 0.58 10.13 -2.77
N ARG A 31 0.99 10.91 -3.79
CA ARG A 31 2.38 10.90 -4.27
C ARG A 31 3.37 11.41 -3.20
N ARG A 32 2.98 12.43 -2.45
CA ARG A 32 3.77 12.95 -1.32
C ARG A 32 4.04 11.85 -0.29
N PHE A 33 3.01 11.10 0.09
CA PHE A 33 3.17 9.97 1.01
C PHE A 33 4.08 8.88 0.46
N LEU A 34 3.85 8.45 -0.78
CA LEU A 34 4.65 7.39 -1.39
C LEU A 34 6.13 7.80 -1.48
N ARG A 35 6.41 9.05 -1.84
CA ARG A 35 7.77 9.59 -1.87
C ARG A 35 8.42 9.57 -0.48
N PHE A 36 7.74 10.06 0.55
CA PHE A 36 8.21 9.99 1.92
C PHE A 36 8.51 8.54 2.32
N SER A 37 7.58 7.61 2.04
CA SER A 37 7.74 6.19 2.35
C SER A 37 8.99 5.58 1.70
N GLU A 38 9.26 5.94 0.45
CA GLU A 38 10.45 5.47 -0.27
C GLU A 38 11.74 6.07 0.29
N GLU A 39 11.74 7.36 0.61
CA GLU A 39 12.90 8.06 1.19
C GLU A 39 13.22 7.48 2.58
N ALA A 40 12.23 7.31 3.45
CA ALA A 40 12.39 6.71 4.77
C ALA A 40 12.95 5.28 4.70
N ALA A 41 12.49 4.46 3.75
CA ALA A 41 13.02 3.12 3.54
C ALA A 41 14.50 3.15 3.16
N ARG A 42 14.90 4.03 2.21
CA ARG A 42 16.30 4.17 1.77
C ARG A 42 17.20 4.65 2.91
N GLU A 43 16.75 5.62 3.69
CA GLU A 43 17.48 6.10 4.89
C GLU A 43 17.69 5.01 5.93
N ALA A 44 16.73 4.09 6.07
CA ALA A 44 16.84 2.92 6.92
C ALA A 44 17.71 1.79 6.32
N GLY A 45 18.28 1.99 5.12
CA GLY A 45 19.11 1.01 4.42
C GLY A 45 18.31 -0.16 3.83
N VAL A 46 17.04 0.07 3.50
CA VAL A 46 16.13 -0.94 2.94
C VAL A 46 15.58 -0.45 1.61
N GLU A 47 15.52 -1.33 0.63
CA GLU A 47 14.85 -0.99 -0.63
C GLU A 47 13.34 -0.74 -0.39
N PRO A 48 12.71 0.27 -1.04
CA PRO A 48 11.29 0.56 -0.86
C PRO A 48 10.36 -0.64 -1.07
N ARG A 49 10.65 -1.48 -2.05
CA ARG A 49 9.87 -2.71 -2.30
C ARG A 49 10.06 -3.76 -1.21
N GLN A 50 11.25 -3.85 -0.61
CA GLN A 50 11.47 -4.73 0.53
C GLN A 50 10.65 -4.26 1.74
N HIS A 51 10.62 -2.95 2.03
CA HIS A 51 9.77 -2.41 3.09
C HIS A 51 8.29 -2.80 2.88
N GLN A 52 7.76 -2.64 1.66
CA GLN A 52 6.39 -3.06 1.35
C GLN A 52 6.20 -4.56 1.56
N LEU A 53 7.17 -5.40 1.19
CA LEU A 53 7.12 -6.84 1.47
C LEU A 53 7.07 -7.14 2.96
N LEU A 54 7.90 -6.49 3.79
CA LEU A 54 7.88 -6.68 5.24
C LEU A 54 6.50 -6.33 5.82
N LEU A 55 5.91 -5.22 5.38
CA LEU A 55 4.57 -4.79 5.82
C LEU A 55 3.49 -5.82 5.43
N VAL A 56 3.54 -6.36 4.20
CA VAL A 56 2.61 -7.40 3.75
C VAL A 56 2.77 -8.66 4.58
N ILE A 57 3.99 -9.13 4.83
CA ILE A 57 4.24 -10.32 5.65
C ILE A 57 3.65 -10.12 7.04
N LYS A 58 3.96 -9.02 7.71
CA LYS A 58 3.49 -8.75 9.09
C LYS A 58 1.97 -8.61 9.15
N GLY A 59 1.39 -7.86 8.23
CA GLY A 59 -0.06 -7.60 8.19
C GLY A 59 -0.92 -8.81 7.80
N MET A 60 -0.35 -9.76 7.03
CA MET A 60 -1.07 -10.94 6.53
C MET A 60 -0.76 -12.21 7.31
N GLN A 61 0.24 -12.20 8.18
CA GLN A 61 0.65 -13.37 8.96
C GLN A 61 -0.47 -13.81 9.90
N ARG A 62 -0.95 -15.04 9.72
CA ARG A 62 -1.98 -15.68 10.58
C ARG A 62 -1.41 -16.86 11.38
N SER A 63 -0.21 -17.33 11.03
CA SER A 63 0.49 -18.42 11.69
C SER A 63 1.97 -18.08 11.91
N PRO A 64 2.67 -18.77 12.80
CA PRO A 64 4.11 -18.61 12.98
C PRO A 64 4.95 -18.95 11.75
N GLU A 65 4.38 -19.70 10.81
CA GLU A 65 5.08 -20.09 9.57
C GLU A 65 5.25 -18.93 8.59
N GLY A 66 4.42 -17.88 8.69
CA GLY A 66 4.44 -16.72 7.80
C GLY A 66 3.35 -16.80 6.73
N ILE A 67 3.63 -16.21 5.56
CA ILE A 67 2.73 -16.18 4.40
C ILE A 67 3.37 -16.86 3.19
N SER A 68 2.56 -17.34 2.23
CA SER A 68 3.08 -17.86 0.97
C SER A 68 3.62 -16.73 0.07
N VAL A 69 4.56 -17.08 -0.83
CA VAL A 69 5.05 -16.13 -1.84
C VAL A 69 3.91 -15.67 -2.77
N THR A 70 2.94 -16.55 -3.03
CA THR A 70 1.75 -16.21 -3.83
C THR A 70 0.92 -15.12 -3.13
N THR A 71 0.65 -15.26 -1.83
CA THR A 71 -0.05 -14.23 -1.06
C THR A 71 0.70 -12.90 -1.08
N ALA A 72 2.04 -12.94 -0.98
CA ALA A 72 2.85 -11.72 -1.09
C ALA A 72 2.73 -11.07 -2.48
N ALA A 73 2.78 -11.87 -3.55
CA ALA A 73 2.63 -11.39 -4.93
C ALA A 73 1.28 -10.69 -5.17
N GLU A 74 0.19 -11.32 -4.73
CA GLU A 74 -1.17 -10.78 -4.84
C GLU A 74 -1.31 -9.44 -4.12
N ARG A 75 -0.83 -9.36 -2.88
CA ARG A 75 -0.93 -8.14 -2.07
C ARG A 75 -0.05 -7.00 -2.57
N LEU A 76 1.10 -7.32 -3.14
CA LEU A 76 2.00 -6.35 -3.77
C LEU A 76 1.59 -6.02 -5.21
N GLN A 77 0.60 -6.70 -5.77
CA GLN A 77 0.13 -6.52 -7.16
C GLN A 77 1.27 -6.70 -8.18
N ILE A 78 2.10 -7.73 -7.97
CA ILE A 78 3.23 -8.07 -8.85
C ILE A 78 3.12 -9.53 -9.31
N SER A 79 3.88 -9.89 -10.35
CA SER A 79 3.95 -11.29 -10.77
C SER A 79 4.58 -12.19 -9.71
N HIS A 80 4.24 -13.48 -9.73
CA HIS A 80 4.84 -14.46 -8.82
C HIS A 80 6.38 -14.48 -8.93
N ASN A 81 6.91 -14.43 -10.14
CA ASN A 81 8.36 -14.42 -10.37
C ASN A 81 9.02 -13.17 -9.76
N THR A 82 8.42 -12.00 -9.93
CA THR A 82 8.90 -10.75 -9.30
C THR A 82 8.86 -10.84 -7.77
N ALA A 83 7.84 -11.50 -7.20
CA ALA A 83 7.76 -11.71 -5.76
C ALA A 83 8.86 -12.67 -5.27
N VAL A 84 9.15 -13.75 -6.02
CA VAL A 84 10.26 -14.67 -5.71
C VAL A 84 11.58 -13.90 -5.65
N GLU A 85 11.90 -13.10 -6.68
CA GLU A 85 13.12 -12.28 -6.73
C GLU A 85 13.20 -11.26 -5.58
N LEU A 86 12.07 -10.63 -5.25
CA LEU A 86 12.00 -9.69 -4.14
C LEU A 86 12.27 -10.37 -2.80
N VAL A 87 11.70 -11.56 -2.59
CA VAL A 87 11.95 -12.38 -1.40
C VAL A 87 13.41 -12.83 -1.35
N ASP A 88 14.04 -13.18 -2.50
CA ASP A 88 15.47 -13.53 -2.55
C ASP A 88 16.34 -12.37 -2.06
N ARG A 89 16.11 -11.17 -2.57
CA ARG A 89 16.83 -9.96 -2.14
C ARG A 89 16.60 -9.63 -0.67
N ALA A 90 15.36 -9.74 -0.18
CA ALA A 90 15.04 -9.51 1.22
C ALA A 90 15.68 -10.55 2.15
N GLN A 91 15.79 -11.81 1.70
CA GLN A 91 16.49 -12.88 2.44
C GLN A 91 18.00 -12.64 2.44
N ALA A 92 18.59 -12.26 1.32
CA ALA A 92 20.00 -11.89 1.24
C ALA A 92 20.35 -10.69 2.15
N ALA A 93 19.42 -9.74 2.32
CA ALA A 93 19.52 -8.64 3.27
C ALA A 93 19.27 -9.06 4.74
N GLY A 94 18.93 -10.32 5.00
CA GLY A 94 18.66 -10.84 6.33
C GLY A 94 17.35 -10.34 6.95
N LEU A 95 16.42 -9.83 6.15
CA LEU A 95 15.14 -9.27 6.61
C LEU A 95 14.04 -10.33 6.73
N VAL A 96 14.10 -11.35 5.90
CA VAL A 96 13.13 -12.44 5.88
C VAL A 96 13.82 -13.80 5.85
N VAL A 97 13.09 -14.85 6.19
CA VAL A 97 13.53 -16.23 6.08
C VAL A 97 12.42 -17.07 5.46
N ARG A 98 12.81 -17.96 4.57
CA ARG A 98 11.91 -18.96 3.99
C ARG A 98 11.83 -20.21 4.87
N SER A 99 10.67 -20.80 4.96
CA SER A 99 10.43 -22.09 5.56
C SER A 99 9.52 -22.92 4.65
N ARG A 100 9.69 -24.23 4.65
CA ARG A 100 8.73 -25.11 3.98
C ARG A 100 7.55 -25.32 4.90
N SER A 101 6.32 -25.34 4.34
CA SER A 101 5.14 -25.69 5.10
C SER A 101 5.27 -27.11 5.66
N LYS A 102 4.78 -27.31 6.88
CA LYS A 102 4.71 -28.64 7.49
C LYS A 102 3.59 -29.49 6.88
N GLU A 103 2.53 -28.82 6.40
CA GLU A 103 1.35 -29.46 5.84
C GLU A 103 1.53 -29.83 4.36
N ASP A 104 2.12 -28.94 3.58
CA ASP A 104 2.46 -29.17 2.17
C ASP A 104 3.88 -28.68 1.86
N ARG A 105 4.80 -29.61 1.68
CA ARG A 105 6.22 -29.33 1.37
C ARG A 105 6.44 -28.58 0.04
N ARG A 106 5.42 -28.48 -0.80
CA ARG A 106 5.46 -27.69 -2.05
C ARG A 106 5.28 -26.20 -1.78
N LEU A 107 4.67 -25.85 -0.64
CA LEU A 107 4.45 -24.45 -0.25
C LEU A 107 5.66 -23.92 0.50
N VAL A 108 6.16 -22.79 0.01
CA VAL A 108 7.21 -22.02 0.68
C VAL A 108 6.56 -20.83 1.37
N HIS A 109 6.73 -20.77 2.68
CA HIS A 109 6.32 -19.62 3.49
C HIS A 109 7.47 -18.67 3.73
N VAL A 110 7.15 -17.41 3.91
CA VAL A 110 8.10 -16.34 4.21
C VAL A 110 7.64 -15.64 5.48
N ARG A 111 8.58 -15.47 6.40
CA ARG A 111 8.34 -14.72 7.66
C ARG A 111 9.46 -13.74 7.91
N LEU A 112 9.21 -12.76 8.75
CA LEU A 112 10.23 -11.80 9.17
C LEU A 112 11.28 -12.48 10.04
N THR A 113 12.51 -11.98 9.95
CA THR A 113 13.54 -12.21 10.97
C THR A 113 13.42 -11.17 12.08
N PRO A 114 14.07 -11.32 13.25
CA PRO A 114 14.13 -10.27 14.26
C PRO A 114 14.61 -8.93 13.68
N ARG A 115 15.63 -8.96 12.81
CA ARG A 115 16.11 -7.76 12.10
C ARG A 115 15.05 -7.16 11.20
N GLY A 116 14.26 -7.99 10.50
CA GLY A 116 13.17 -7.55 9.65
C GLY A 116 12.04 -6.91 10.48
N GLU A 117 11.73 -7.46 11.65
CA GLU A 117 10.74 -6.90 12.57
C GLU A 117 11.20 -5.54 13.12
N ASP A 118 12.43 -5.45 13.64
CA ASP A 118 12.99 -4.19 14.16
C ASP A 118 13.03 -3.09 13.08
N CYS A 119 13.36 -3.47 11.85
CA CYS A 119 13.36 -2.54 10.72
C CYS A 119 11.94 -2.05 10.41
N LEU A 120 10.98 -2.97 10.31
CA LEU A 120 9.59 -2.64 10.03
C LEU A 120 8.98 -1.76 11.12
N ASP A 121 9.23 -2.04 12.39
CA ASP A 121 8.71 -1.27 13.51
C ASP A 121 9.20 0.18 13.49
N ARG A 122 10.48 0.40 13.22
CA ARG A 122 11.04 1.76 13.07
C ARG A 122 10.39 2.51 11.91
N LEU A 123 10.28 1.88 10.75
CA LEU A 123 9.65 2.47 9.56
C LEU A 123 8.17 2.75 9.79
N SER A 124 7.44 1.82 10.41
CA SER A 124 6.01 1.97 10.71
C SER A 124 5.74 3.13 11.65
N ASN A 125 6.60 3.34 12.67
CA ASN A 125 6.48 4.48 13.58
C ASN A 125 6.71 5.82 12.85
N ALA A 126 7.73 5.91 11.98
CA ALA A 126 7.98 7.10 11.16
C ALA A 126 6.80 7.38 10.21
N HIS A 127 6.29 6.34 9.54
CA HIS A 127 5.13 6.46 8.64
C HIS A 127 3.87 6.90 9.39
N LEU A 128 3.62 6.36 10.57
CA LEU A 128 2.45 6.74 11.37
C LEU A 128 2.52 8.20 11.83
N ALA A 129 3.72 8.68 12.22
CA ALA A 129 3.93 10.07 12.58
C ALA A 129 3.66 11.00 11.38
N GLU A 130 4.21 10.67 10.21
CA GLU A 130 3.99 11.42 8.97
C GLU A 130 2.51 11.41 8.57
N ILE A 131 1.85 10.25 8.54
CA ILE A 131 0.42 10.14 8.21
C ILE A 131 -0.41 11.04 9.13
N ARG A 132 -0.14 11.03 10.43
CA ARG A 132 -0.88 11.87 11.39
C ARG A 132 -0.73 13.36 11.13
N SER A 133 0.41 13.80 10.61
CA SER A 133 0.67 15.22 10.35
C SER A 133 -0.17 15.78 9.20
N TRP A 134 -0.51 14.97 8.18
CA TRP A 134 -1.24 15.41 6.98
C TRP A 134 -2.55 14.66 6.72
N ALA A 135 -2.93 13.74 7.60
CA ALA A 135 -4.21 13.03 7.48
C ALA A 135 -5.43 13.98 7.38
N PRO A 136 -5.50 15.11 8.09
CA PRO A 136 -6.60 16.06 7.90
C PRO A 136 -6.71 16.57 6.46
N GLU A 137 -5.58 16.88 5.81
CA GLU A 137 -5.54 17.34 4.41
C GLU A 137 -6.04 16.24 3.46
N LEU A 138 -5.61 14.98 3.67
CA LEU A 138 -6.05 13.86 2.86
C LEU A 138 -7.55 13.59 3.03
N ILE A 139 -8.05 13.64 4.26
CA ILE A 139 -9.48 13.47 4.56
C ILE A 139 -10.29 14.57 3.87
N ALA A 140 -9.83 15.82 3.95
CA ALA A 140 -10.50 16.95 3.30
C ALA A 140 -10.51 16.79 1.77
N ALA A 141 -9.39 16.43 1.15
CA ALA A 141 -9.29 16.21 -0.29
C ALA A 141 -10.20 15.06 -0.76
N LEU A 142 -10.24 13.95 0.00
CA LEU A 142 -11.12 12.83 -0.31
C LEU A 142 -12.60 13.21 -0.12
N SER A 143 -12.93 13.91 0.95
CA SER A 143 -14.31 14.38 1.21
C SER A 143 -14.80 15.34 0.13
N ALA A 144 -13.93 16.22 -0.36
CA ALA A 144 -14.25 17.15 -1.44
C ALA A 144 -14.57 16.41 -2.75
N LEU A 145 -13.86 15.30 -3.05
CA LEU A 145 -14.16 14.46 -4.21
C LEU A 145 -15.50 13.71 -4.11
N LEU A 146 -15.92 13.38 -2.88
CA LEU A 146 -17.16 12.65 -2.62
C LEU A 146 -18.37 13.55 -2.40
N SER A 147 -18.16 14.86 -2.24
CA SER A 147 -19.23 15.82 -2.07
C SER A 147 -19.94 16.08 -3.41
N PRO A 148 -21.28 16.14 -3.45
CA PRO A 148 -21.98 16.54 -4.66
C PRO A 148 -21.53 17.95 -5.05
N PRO A 149 -21.51 18.29 -6.35
CA PRO A 149 -21.17 19.63 -6.81
C PRO A 149 -22.08 20.63 -6.10
N SER A 150 -21.49 21.63 -5.46
CA SER A 150 -22.25 22.72 -4.85
C SER A 150 -23.05 23.38 -5.96
N GLY A 151 -24.36 23.20 -5.92
CA GLY A 151 -25.25 23.82 -6.91
C GLY A 151 -25.03 25.32 -6.90
N ASP A 152 -24.26 25.79 -7.88
CA ASP A 152 -24.08 27.21 -8.13
C ASP A 152 -25.46 27.80 -8.45
N ALA A 153 -25.88 28.71 -7.61
CA ALA A 153 -27.13 29.44 -7.79
C ALA A 153 -27.07 30.09 -9.17
N ARG A 154 -27.84 29.56 -10.13
CA ARG A 154 -28.06 30.24 -11.41
C ARG A 154 -28.43 31.70 -11.13
N PRO A 155 -27.72 32.66 -11.67
CA PRO A 155 -28.19 34.02 -11.60
C PRO A 155 -29.55 34.08 -12.31
N THR A 156 -30.59 34.48 -11.61
CA THR A 156 -31.91 34.76 -12.18
C THR A 156 -31.73 35.85 -13.23
N PRO A 157 -32.13 35.62 -14.51
CA PRO A 157 -32.11 36.71 -15.49
C PRO A 157 -33.14 37.76 -15.08
N ARG A 158 -32.71 39.03 -15.03
CA ARG A 158 -33.60 40.17 -14.93
C ARG A 158 -34.29 40.42 -16.26
#